data_7edff12899712aff4e8dde9cbd2c3b74
#
_entry.id   7edff12899712aff4e8dde9cbd2c3b74
#
_cell.length_a   1.000
_cell.length_b   1.000
_cell.length_c   1.000
_cell.angle_alpha   90.00
_cell.angle_beta   90.00
_cell.angle_gamma   90.00
#
_symmetry.space_group_name_H-M   'P 1'
#
loop_
_entity.id
_entity.type
_entity.pdbx_description
1 polymer ?
#
loop_
_entity_poly.entity_id
_entity_poly.type
_entity_poly.pdbx_seq_one_letter_code
_entity_poly.pdbx_strand_id
1 'polypeptide(L)'
;YYRKKLRTGKGLAVHCNHKVVAVYVFIMLACVLFTVWTLYTGKIEICYGENEFTVQAEGWQDYTVKYDAIDRIACEENMFRDTNTIRTNGFGNLKYSMGHFRDEIHADYIRYTHNDCDTYVVMEVEGSTVILNGADDAQTREIYNNIRERMEK
;
A
#
# COMPACT_ATOMS: atom_id res chain seq x y z
N TYR A 1 60.85 25.77 -42.13
CA TYR A 1 60.73 24.93 -40.91
C TYR A 1 59.77 25.51 -39.98
N TYR A 2 58.49 25.07 -40.03
CA TYR A 2 57.43 25.46 -39.08
C TYR A 2 57.34 24.45 -37.97
N ARG A 3 57.79 24.77 -36.75
CA ARG A 3 57.51 24.01 -35.52
C ARG A 3 56.14 24.35 -35.01
N LYS A 4 55.20 23.44 -35.18
CA LYS A 4 53.84 23.50 -34.57
C LYS A 4 54.00 23.29 -33.06
N LYS A 5 53.78 24.37 -32.28
CA LYS A 5 53.77 24.34 -30.83
C LYS A 5 52.48 23.62 -30.36
N LEU A 6 52.60 22.37 -29.94
CA LEU A 6 51.52 21.64 -29.30
C LEU A 6 51.11 22.39 -28.02
N ARG A 7 49.93 22.93 -28.03
CA ARG A 7 49.27 23.47 -26.83
C ARG A 7 48.96 22.29 -25.91
N THR A 8 49.72 22.12 -24.85
CA THR A 8 49.40 21.26 -23.73
C THR A 8 48.10 21.75 -23.12
N GLY A 9 47.01 20.96 -23.28
CA GLY A 9 45.75 21.21 -22.64
C GLY A 9 45.97 21.16 -21.11
N LYS A 10 45.79 22.30 -20.47
CA LYS A 10 45.64 22.34 -19.01
C LYS A 10 44.36 21.54 -18.69
N GLY A 11 44.54 20.30 -18.23
CA GLY A 11 43.45 19.54 -17.65
C GLY A 11 42.82 20.38 -16.53
N LEU A 12 41.54 20.61 -16.63
CA LEU A 12 40.76 21.25 -15.58
C LEU A 12 40.85 20.31 -14.36
N ALA A 13 41.75 20.60 -13.43
CA ALA A 13 41.78 19.92 -12.14
C ALA A 13 40.50 20.36 -11.38
N VAL A 14 39.48 19.52 -11.46
CA VAL A 14 38.28 19.68 -10.62
C VAL A 14 38.72 19.46 -9.18
N HIS A 15 38.91 20.56 -8.45
CA HIS A 15 39.25 20.51 -7.04
C HIS A 15 38.00 20.01 -6.29
N CYS A 16 37.93 18.70 -6.10
CA CYS A 16 36.81 18.05 -5.42
C CYS A 16 36.87 18.44 -3.93
N ASN A 17 36.01 19.34 -3.51
CA ASN A 17 35.93 19.75 -2.11
C ASN A 17 35.30 18.59 -1.32
N HIS A 18 36.11 17.85 -0.56
CA HIS A 18 35.68 16.68 0.23
C HIS A 18 34.50 16.98 1.15
N LYS A 19 34.37 18.21 1.68
CA LYS A 19 33.23 18.63 2.50
C LYS A 19 31.93 18.65 1.68
N VAL A 20 32.00 19.16 0.46
CA VAL A 20 30.83 19.21 -0.45
C VAL A 20 30.42 17.78 -0.85
N VAL A 21 31.38 16.94 -1.18
CA VAL A 21 31.09 15.52 -1.50
C VAL A 21 30.46 14.80 -0.32
N ALA A 22 30.99 15.00 0.90
CA ALA A 22 30.42 14.38 2.10
C ALA A 22 28.97 14.83 2.36
N VAL A 23 28.62 16.09 2.11
CA VAL A 23 27.24 16.59 2.21
C VAL A 23 26.31 15.90 1.20
N TYR A 24 26.75 15.77 -0.07
CA TYR A 24 25.95 15.08 -1.08
C TYR A 24 25.74 13.61 -0.75
N VAL A 25 26.77 12.91 -0.28
CA VAL A 25 26.67 11.51 0.13
C VAL A 25 25.71 11.38 1.30
N PHE A 26 25.75 12.27 2.28
CA PHE A 26 24.83 12.27 3.41
C PHE A 26 23.38 12.48 2.97
N ILE A 27 23.13 13.45 2.08
CA ILE A 27 21.78 13.72 1.54
C ILE A 27 21.27 12.49 0.77
N MET A 28 22.10 11.90 -0.09
CA MET A 28 21.73 10.70 -0.84
C MET A 28 21.38 9.53 0.08
N LEU A 29 22.18 9.31 1.13
CA LEU A 29 21.91 8.26 2.11
C LEU A 29 20.60 8.51 2.88
N ALA A 30 20.35 9.75 3.30
CA ALA A 30 19.12 10.13 3.95
C ALA A 30 17.90 9.92 3.05
N CYS A 31 17.98 10.27 1.76
CA CYS A 31 16.93 10.01 0.78
C CYS A 31 16.66 8.51 0.61
N VAL A 32 17.71 7.69 0.52
CA VAL A 32 17.57 6.23 0.42
C VAL A 32 16.89 5.66 1.66
N LEU A 33 17.33 6.05 2.87
CA LEU A 33 16.73 5.60 4.12
C LEU A 33 15.27 6.03 4.24
N PHE A 34 14.95 7.26 3.85
CA PHE A 34 13.58 7.75 3.83
C PHE A 34 12.70 6.95 2.84
N THR A 35 13.22 6.66 1.64
CA THR A 35 12.50 5.85 0.65
C THR A 35 12.24 4.44 1.15
N VAL A 36 13.26 3.80 1.74
CA VAL A 36 13.11 2.46 2.34
C VAL A 36 12.08 2.51 3.47
N TRP A 37 12.13 3.53 4.32
CA TRP A 37 11.16 3.68 5.41
C TRP A 37 9.73 3.79 4.87
N THR A 38 9.46 4.62 3.85
CA THR A 38 8.11 4.78 3.26
C THR A 38 7.57 3.51 2.61
N LEU A 39 8.44 2.62 2.10
CA LEU A 39 8.04 1.34 1.50
C LEU A 39 7.48 0.33 2.53
N TYR A 40 7.78 0.52 3.82
CA TYR A 40 7.39 -0.40 4.89
C TYR A 40 6.46 0.22 5.94
N THR A 41 6.19 1.53 5.86
CA THR A 41 5.25 2.21 6.77
C THR A 41 3.81 1.93 6.36
N GLY A 42 2.93 2.04 7.35
CA GLY A 42 1.50 1.82 7.22
C GLY A 42 1.02 0.77 8.22
N LYS A 43 -0.26 0.79 8.51
CA LYS A 43 -0.93 -0.16 9.39
C LYS A 43 -2.39 -0.25 8.99
N ILE A 44 -2.94 -1.46 9.10
CA ILE A 44 -4.38 -1.69 9.00
C ILE A 44 -4.81 -2.32 10.31
N GLU A 45 -5.77 -1.71 10.99
CA GLU A 45 -6.41 -2.24 12.19
C GLU A 45 -7.92 -2.20 12.04
N ILE A 46 -8.62 -3.21 12.57
CA ILE A 46 -10.09 -3.25 12.57
C ILE A 46 -10.58 -3.07 13.99
N CYS A 47 -11.30 -1.98 14.21
CA CYS A 47 -11.93 -1.66 15.48
C CYS A 47 -13.41 -2.02 15.41
N TYR A 48 -13.83 -3.00 16.22
CA TYR A 48 -15.21 -3.48 16.26
C TYR A 48 -16.03 -2.71 17.29
N GLY A 49 -17.11 -2.05 16.86
CA GLY A 49 -18.14 -1.44 17.71
C GLY A 49 -19.38 -2.33 17.86
N GLU A 50 -20.42 -1.79 18.47
CA GLU A 50 -21.71 -2.51 18.64
C GLU A 50 -22.48 -2.63 17.33
N ASN A 51 -22.57 -1.54 16.54
CA ASN A 51 -23.38 -1.45 15.33
C ASN A 51 -22.54 -1.32 14.05
N GLU A 52 -21.25 -1.09 14.19
CA GLU A 52 -20.35 -0.83 13.07
C GLU A 52 -18.92 -1.27 13.42
N PHE A 53 -18.09 -1.44 12.40
CA PHE A 53 -16.66 -1.54 12.57
C PHE A 53 -15.95 -0.49 11.72
N THR A 54 -14.77 -0.09 12.16
CA THR A 54 -13.91 0.87 11.42
C THR A 54 -12.60 0.21 11.08
N VAL A 55 -12.25 0.25 9.81
CA VAL A 55 -10.90 -0.07 9.33
C VAL A 55 -10.06 1.19 9.47
N GLN A 56 -9.15 1.20 10.45
CA GLN A 56 -8.18 2.26 10.62
C GLN A 56 -6.98 2.00 9.72
N ALA A 57 -6.60 2.99 8.92
CA ALA A 57 -5.60 2.86 7.87
C ALA A 57 -4.53 3.95 7.98
N GLU A 58 -3.37 3.61 8.55
CA GLU A 58 -2.24 4.52 8.55
C GLU A 58 -1.70 4.71 7.13
N GLY A 59 -1.75 5.94 6.63
CA GLY A 59 -1.36 6.31 5.25
C GLY A 59 -2.54 6.50 4.30
N TRP A 60 -3.76 6.16 4.71
CA TRP A 60 -4.99 6.39 3.96
C TRP A 60 -6.15 6.76 4.90
N GLN A 61 -7.32 7.01 4.33
CA GLN A 61 -8.52 7.32 5.09
C GLN A 61 -9.08 6.09 5.81
N ASP A 62 -9.58 6.27 7.01
CA ASP A 62 -10.33 5.25 7.72
C ASP A 62 -11.66 4.97 7.01
N TYR A 63 -12.14 3.75 7.11
CA TYR A 63 -13.40 3.34 6.49
C TYR A 63 -14.29 2.62 7.49
N THR A 64 -15.51 3.17 7.70
CA THR A 64 -16.48 2.62 8.65
C THR A 64 -17.60 1.93 7.90
N VAL A 65 -17.97 0.74 8.36
CA VAL A 65 -19.05 -0.07 7.83
C VAL A 65 -20.02 -0.43 8.94
N LYS A 66 -21.31 -0.17 8.75
CA LYS A 66 -22.37 -0.64 9.64
C LYS A 66 -22.71 -2.09 9.32
N TYR A 67 -22.96 -2.90 10.34
CA TYR A 67 -23.28 -4.32 10.14
C TYR A 67 -24.59 -4.53 9.39
N ASP A 68 -25.58 -3.65 9.60
CA ASP A 68 -26.89 -3.67 8.94
C ASP A 68 -26.83 -3.23 7.45
N ALA A 69 -25.74 -2.57 7.04
CA ALA A 69 -25.50 -2.17 5.66
C ALA A 69 -24.81 -3.26 4.81
N ILE A 70 -24.42 -4.38 5.42
CA ILE A 70 -23.74 -5.48 4.72
C ILE A 70 -24.79 -6.43 4.15
N ASP A 71 -24.95 -6.43 2.83
CA ASP A 71 -25.87 -7.31 2.12
C ASP A 71 -25.34 -8.74 2.03
N ARG A 72 -24.03 -8.90 1.89
CA ARG A 72 -23.35 -10.18 1.74
C ARG A 72 -21.93 -10.12 2.27
N ILE A 73 -21.48 -11.23 2.86
CA ILE A 73 -20.08 -11.42 3.28
C ILE A 73 -19.60 -12.81 2.84
N ALA A 74 -18.39 -12.90 2.31
CA ALA A 74 -17.74 -14.14 1.91
C ALA A 74 -16.25 -14.12 2.28
N CYS A 75 -15.65 -15.31 2.43
CA CYS A 75 -14.21 -15.45 2.56
C CYS A 75 -13.70 -16.14 1.31
N GLU A 76 -12.84 -15.49 0.54
CA GLU A 76 -12.36 -15.94 -0.77
C GLU A 76 -10.84 -16.03 -0.80
N GLU A 77 -10.30 -16.99 -1.53
CA GLU A 77 -8.86 -17.22 -1.67
C GLU A 77 -8.42 -16.92 -3.11
N ASN A 78 -7.19 -16.41 -3.26
CA ASN A 78 -6.53 -16.14 -4.55
C ASN A 78 -7.32 -15.21 -5.50
N MET A 79 -8.15 -14.33 -4.97
CA MET A 79 -9.08 -13.46 -5.70
C MET A 79 -8.41 -12.62 -6.79
N PHE A 80 -7.17 -12.17 -6.59
CA PHE A 80 -6.46 -11.27 -7.49
C PHE A 80 -5.38 -11.94 -8.35
N ARG A 81 -5.30 -13.29 -8.35
CA ARG A 81 -4.21 -14.00 -9.01
C ARG A 81 -4.15 -13.78 -10.52
N ASP A 82 -5.30 -13.65 -11.17
CA ASP A 82 -5.42 -13.56 -12.64
C ASP A 82 -6.12 -12.26 -13.08
N THR A 83 -6.13 -11.22 -12.25
CA THR A 83 -6.80 -9.96 -12.53
C THR A 83 -5.83 -8.82 -12.75
N ASN A 84 -6.09 -7.98 -13.76
CA ASN A 84 -5.40 -6.72 -13.95
C ASN A 84 -6.04 -5.65 -13.05
N THR A 85 -5.63 -5.60 -11.81
CA THR A 85 -6.11 -4.62 -10.82
C THR A 85 -5.43 -3.26 -11.01
N ILE A 86 -6.22 -2.21 -11.18
CA ILE A 86 -5.77 -0.83 -11.26
C ILE A 86 -6.22 -0.09 -10.01
N ARG A 87 -5.27 0.55 -9.31
CA ARG A 87 -5.61 1.48 -8.24
C ARG A 87 -6.00 2.83 -8.83
N THR A 88 -7.24 3.24 -8.63
CA THR A 88 -7.77 4.52 -9.13
C THR A 88 -7.49 5.67 -8.17
N ASN A 89 -7.51 5.40 -6.86
CA ASN A 89 -7.16 6.36 -5.80
C ASN A 89 -6.79 5.61 -4.52
N GLY A 90 -5.69 5.96 -3.86
CA GLY A 90 -5.33 5.27 -2.63
C GLY A 90 -3.85 5.27 -2.31
N PHE A 91 -3.52 4.60 -1.21
CA PHE A 91 -2.17 4.34 -0.75
C PHE A 91 -1.75 2.89 -1.06
N GLY A 92 -0.50 2.68 -1.40
CA GLY A 92 0.06 1.35 -1.54
C GLY A 92 1.58 1.35 -1.51
N ASN A 93 2.11 0.33 -0.87
CA ASN A 93 3.53 0.05 -0.77
C ASN A 93 3.78 -1.46 -0.89
N LEU A 94 4.94 -1.94 -0.42
CA LEU A 94 5.28 -3.37 -0.48
C LEU A 94 4.38 -4.23 0.41
N LYS A 95 3.83 -3.67 1.52
CA LYS A 95 3.04 -4.42 2.50
C LYS A 95 1.55 -4.24 2.37
N TYR A 96 1.10 -3.09 1.88
CA TYR A 96 -0.31 -2.70 1.96
C TYR A 96 -0.85 -2.19 0.63
N SER A 97 -2.13 -2.45 0.41
CA SER A 97 -2.93 -1.88 -0.66
C SER A 97 -4.24 -1.35 -0.08
N MET A 98 -4.43 -0.01 -0.12
CA MET A 98 -5.57 0.67 0.49
C MET A 98 -6.17 1.69 -0.46
N GLY A 99 -7.50 1.79 -0.49
CA GLY A 99 -8.23 2.78 -1.26
C GLY A 99 -9.17 2.19 -2.31
N HIS A 100 -9.33 2.90 -3.41
CA HIS A 100 -10.23 2.55 -4.51
C HIS A 100 -9.47 1.85 -5.64
N PHE A 101 -10.04 0.76 -6.09
CA PHE A 101 -9.48 -0.09 -7.14
C PHE A 101 -10.55 -0.41 -8.18
N ARG A 102 -10.09 -0.85 -9.34
CA ARG A 102 -10.93 -1.37 -10.42
C ARG A 102 -10.23 -2.55 -11.08
N ASP A 103 -10.99 -3.57 -11.41
CA ASP A 103 -10.57 -4.65 -12.29
C ASP A 103 -11.72 -5.10 -13.22
N GLU A 104 -11.42 -6.06 -14.09
CA GLU A 104 -12.36 -6.56 -15.10
C GLU A 104 -13.47 -7.43 -14.51
N ILE A 105 -13.26 -7.99 -13.30
CA ILE A 105 -14.18 -8.94 -12.67
C ILE A 105 -15.09 -8.24 -11.66
N HIS A 106 -14.52 -7.35 -10.82
CA HIS A 106 -15.20 -6.75 -9.66
C HIS A 106 -15.68 -5.32 -9.92
N ALA A 107 -15.38 -4.74 -11.11
CA ALA A 107 -15.62 -3.33 -11.43
C ALA A 107 -14.92 -2.39 -10.42
N ASP A 108 -15.61 -1.43 -9.84
CA ASP A 108 -15.05 -0.53 -8.82
C ASP A 108 -15.25 -1.12 -7.42
N TYR A 109 -14.20 -1.17 -6.62
CA TYR A 109 -14.25 -1.66 -5.24
C TYR A 109 -13.30 -0.93 -4.30
N ILE A 110 -13.55 -1.05 -3.00
CA ILE A 110 -12.72 -0.52 -1.93
C ILE A 110 -11.89 -1.66 -1.35
N ARG A 111 -10.60 -1.41 -1.16
CA ARG A 111 -9.67 -2.44 -0.67
C ARG A 111 -8.82 -1.92 0.47
N TYR A 112 -8.69 -2.71 1.54
CA TYR A 112 -7.77 -2.51 2.66
C TYR A 112 -7.09 -3.85 2.96
N THR A 113 -5.91 -4.07 2.39
CA THR A 113 -5.29 -5.40 2.44
C THR A 113 -3.80 -5.36 2.68
N HIS A 114 -3.32 -6.40 3.36
CA HIS A 114 -1.93 -6.81 3.38
C HIS A 114 -1.62 -7.55 2.07
N ASN A 115 -0.49 -7.26 1.46
CA ASN A 115 -0.12 -7.82 0.15
C ASN A 115 0.42 -9.25 0.23
N ASP A 116 0.84 -9.68 1.43
CA ASP A 116 1.44 -11.01 1.67
C ASP A 116 0.39 -12.08 2.02
N CYS A 117 -0.91 -11.75 2.02
CA CYS A 117 -2.00 -12.66 2.33
C CYS A 117 -2.95 -12.76 1.13
N ASP A 118 -3.22 -13.98 0.67
CA ASP A 118 -4.07 -14.28 -0.49
C ASP A 118 -5.50 -14.71 -0.13
N THR A 119 -5.86 -14.63 1.15
CA THR A 119 -7.22 -14.83 1.66
C THR A 119 -7.86 -13.46 1.92
N TYR A 120 -9.13 -13.30 1.55
CA TYR A 120 -9.84 -12.03 1.60
C TYR A 120 -11.23 -12.18 2.18
N VAL A 121 -11.67 -11.19 2.95
CA VAL A 121 -13.07 -10.98 3.33
C VAL A 121 -13.67 -10.04 2.29
N VAL A 122 -14.63 -10.52 1.55
CA VAL A 122 -15.34 -9.76 0.51
C VAL A 122 -16.74 -9.45 1.01
N MET A 123 -17.11 -8.18 1.02
CA MET A 123 -18.41 -7.72 1.45
C MET A 123 -19.08 -6.89 0.36
N GLU A 124 -20.37 -7.06 0.23
CA GLU A 124 -21.24 -6.14 -0.51
C GLU A 124 -21.92 -5.22 0.52
N VAL A 125 -21.67 -3.93 0.41
CA VAL A 125 -22.13 -2.89 1.34
C VAL A 125 -22.84 -1.80 0.53
N GLU A 126 -24.17 -1.72 0.63
CA GLU A 126 -24.98 -0.73 -0.11
C GLU A 126 -24.67 -0.69 -1.61
N GLY A 127 -24.46 -1.86 -2.23
CA GLY A 127 -24.13 -1.98 -3.65
C GLY A 127 -22.68 -1.71 -4.02
N SER A 128 -21.80 -1.52 -3.04
CA SER A 128 -20.35 -1.36 -3.24
C SER A 128 -19.61 -2.58 -2.70
N THR A 129 -18.58 -3.04 -3.43
CA THR A 129 -17.73 -4.12 -2.97
C THR A 129 -16.62 -3.58 -2.06
N VAL A 130 -16.48 -4.17 -0.87
CA VAL A 130 -15.42 -3.85 0.10
C VAL A 130 -14.61 -5.11 0.39
N ILE A 131 -13.29 -5.01 0.27
CA ILE A 131 -12.39 -6.14 0.39
C ILE A 131 -11.35 -5.86 1.48
N LEU A 132 -11.30 -6.76 2.47
CA LEU A 132 -10.39 -6.69 3.60
C LEU A 132 -9.58 -7.97 3.72
N ASN A 133 -8.42 -7.90 4.37
CA ASN A 133 -7.77 -9.08 4.93
C ASN A 133 -6.93 -8.75 6.17
N GLY A 134 -6.47 -9.77 6.84
CA GLY A 134 -5.48 -9.71 7.90
C GLY A 134 -4.06 -9.89 7.37
N ALA A 135 -3.08 -9.94 8.28
CA ALA A 135 -1.68 -10.18 7.95
C ALA A 135 -1.44 -11.63 7.44
N ASP A 136 -2.34 -12.54 7.77
CA ASP A 136 -2.32 -13.93 7.34
C ASP A 136 -3.76 -14.51 7.22
N ASP A 137 -3.84 -15.76 6.75
CA ASP A 137 -5.12 -16.46 6.54
C ASP A 137 -5.89 -16.64 7.84
N ALA A 138 -5.22 -16.91 8.96
CA ALA A 138 -5.86 -17.14 10.24
C ALA A 138 -6.53 -15.86 10.74
N GLN A 139 -5.82 -14.74 10.70
CA GLN A 139 -6.35 -13.44 11.05
C GLN A 139 -7.48 -13.01 10.09
N THR A 140 -7.36 -13.29 8.80
CA THR A 140 -8.41 -13.00 7.82
C THR A 140 -9.70 -13.75 8.13
N ARG A 141 -9.61 -15.05 8.48
CA ARG A 141 -10.77 -15.86 8.90
C ARG A 141 -11.35 -15.39 10.24
N GLU A 142 -10.51 -14.93 11.15
CA GLU A 142 -10.97 -14.31 12.40
C GLU A 142 -11.76 -13.02 12.13
N ILE A 143 -11.28 -12.16 11.24
CA ILE A 143 -12.00 -10.96 10.80
C ILE A 143 -13.36 -11.32 10.22
N TYR A 144 -13.40 -12.30 9.31
CA TYR A 144 -14.66 -12.80 8.74
C TYR A 144 -15.65 -13.27 9.80
N ASN A 145 -15.21 -14.11 10.74
CA ASN A 145 -16.06 -14.63 11.79
C ASN A 145 -16.57 -13.51 12.73
N ASN A 146 -15.69 -12.60 13.11
CA ASN A 146 -16.04 -11.46 13.97
C ASN A 146 -17.11 -10.56 13.35
N ILE A 147 -17.03 -10.26 12.06
CA ILE A 147 -18.03 -9.45 11.35
C ILE A 147 -19.33 -10.24 11.25
N ARG A 148 -19.29 -11.49 10.81
CA ARG A 148 -20.46 -12.34 10.64
C ARG A 148 -21.26 -12.53 11.93
N GLU A 149 -20.60 -12.81 13.05
CA GLU A 149 -21.27 -12.95 14.35
C GLU A 149 -21.99 -11.68 14.80
N ARG A 150 -21.52 -10.51 14.37
CA ARG A 150 -22.15 -9.21 14.70
C ARG A 150 -23.28 -8.84 13.78
N MET A 151 -23.27 -9.34 12.54
CA MET A 151 -24.40 -9.20 11.60
C MET A 151 -25.63 -10.02 12.03
N GLU A 152 -25.41 -11.11 12.77
CA GLU A 152 -26.48 -12.03 13.24
C GLU A 152 -27.12 -11.60 14.57
N LYS A 153 -26.64 -10.54 15.23
CA LYS A 153 -27.15 -10.01 16.51
C LYS A 153 -28.18 -8.95 16.31
#